data_c2bb7d7256bd24ca955cc00f79e52503
#
_entry.id   c2bb7d7256bd24ca955cc00f79e52503
#
_cell.length_a   1.000
_cell.length_b   1.000
_cell.length_c   1.000
_cell.angle_alpha   90.00
_cell.angle_beta   90.00
_cell.angle_gamma   90.00
#
_symmetry.space_group_name_H-M   'P 1'
#
loop_
_entity.id
_entity.type
_entity.pdbx_description
1 polymer ?
#
loop_
_entity_poly.entity_id
_entity_poly.type
_entity_poly.pdbx_seq_one_letter_code
_entity_poly.pdbx_strand_id
1 'polypeptide(L)'
;YHYLTGKNVADNQRLRFMTGDYYKLINEDNRRVTVGLNGMWWHYQKDLSGYTLGQGGYYSPQTYLSLAIPVNYRQRTDNWSWELGGSVSVSHSATSSRARYPLQNLLNNSIQPIPDRYEPDDGGSSNGVGYTLRALIERRLSSHWTLGAGVDIQQAKDYTPSHALIYLRYSMAGWQGSLDMPPQPLVPYSDFK
;
A
#
# COMPACT_ATOMS: atom_id res chain seq x y z
N TYR A 1 5.13 -14.85 -6.11
CA TYR A 1 4.82 -15.96 -5.21
C TYR A 1 5.42 -15.72 -3.84
N HIS A 2 4.65 -15.98 -2.79
CA HIS A 2 5.11 -15.92 -1.40
C HIS A 2 4.65 -17.18 -0.68
N TYR A 3 5.56 -17.77 0.07
CA TYR A 3 5.25 -18.83 1.05
C TYR A 3 5.35 -18.23 2.45
N LEU A 4 4.30 -18.41 3.25
CA LEU A 4 4.13 -17.78 4.55
C LEU A 4 4.06 -18.88 5.61
N THR A 5 4.94 -18.80 6.59
CA THR A 5 4.99 -19.71 7.74
C THR A 5 5.02 -18.91 9.03
N GLY A 6 4.52 -19.48 10.10
CA GLY A 6 4.55 -18.84 11.42
C GLY A 6 4.43 -19.86 12.55
N LYS A 7 4.88 -19.48 13.73
CA LYS A 7 4.70 -20.32 14.93
C LYS A 7 3.22 -20.32 15.33
N ASN A 8 2.63 -21.49 15.42
CA ASN A 8 1.20 -21.68 15.75
C ASN A 8 0.23 -21.03 14.76
N VAL A 9 0.67 -20.80 13.54
CA VAL A 9 -0.15 -20.31 12.42
C VAL A 9 -0.06 -21.33 11.30
N ALA A 10 -1.16 -21.59 10.62
CA ALA A 10 -1.16 -22.47 9.46
C ALA A 10 -0.35 -21.87 8.30
N ASP A 11 0.43 -22.70 7.64
CA ASP A 11 1.16 -22.28 6.43
C ASP A 11 0.20 -21.82 5.35
N ASN A 12 0.60 -20.81 4.60
CA ASN A 12 -0.18 -20.23 3.52
C ASN A 12 0.70 -19.90 2.30
N GLN A 13 0.08 -19.76 1.17
CA GLN A 13 0.72 -19.38 -0.07
C GLN A 13 -0.05 -18.23 -0.71
N ARG A 14 0.68 -17.29 -1.31
CA ARG A 14 0.11 -16.20 -2.08
C ARG A 14 0.72 -16.12 -3.47
N LEU A 15 -0.11 -16.10 -4.47
CA LEU A 15 0.24 -15.70 -5.82
C LEU A 15 -0.26 -14.28 -6.05
N ARG A 16 0.57 -13.40 -6.61
CA ARG A 16 0.21 -12.04 -6.97
C ARG A 16 0.69 -11.71 -8.37
N PHE A 17 -0.19 -11.14 -9.14
CA PHE A 17 0.09 -10.57 -10.45
C PHE A 17 -0.25 -9.09 -10.46
N MET A 18 0.63 -8.28 -11.04
CA MET A 18 0.42 -6.84 -11.19
C MET A 18 0.81 -6.44 -12.61
N THR A 19 0.03 -5.54 -13.18
CA THR A 19 0.31 -4.92 -14.48
C THR A 19 0.03 -3.44 -14.41
N GLY A 20 0.74 -2.66 -15.22
CA GLY A 20 0.51 -1.23 -15.32
C GLY A 20 0.95 -0.71 -16.67
N ASP A 21 0.14 0.17 -17.22
CA ASP A 21 0.44 0.93 -18.42
C ASP A 21 0.37 2.42 -18.09
N TYR A 22 1.35 3.18 -18.60
CA TYR A 22 1.50 4.59 -18.28
C TYR A 22 1.75 5.41 -19.53
N TYR A 23 0.93 6.40 -19.74
CA TYR A 23 1.04 7.34 -20.83
C TYR A 23 1.50 8.72 -20.32
N LYS A 24 2.54 9.28 -20.97
CA LYS A 24 3.05 10.62 -20.69
C LYS A 24 2.31 11.63 -21.55
N LEU A 25 1.38 12.37 -20.94
CA LEU A 25 0.65 13.45 -21.59
C LEU A 25 1.56 14.65 -21.87
N ILE A 26 2.46 14.95 -20.93
CA ILE A 26 3.49 15.99 -21.04
C ILE A 26 4.81 15.37 -20.58
N ASN A 27 5.87 15.59 -21.33
CA ASN A 27 7.20 15.08 -21.03
C ASN A 27 8.26 16.12 -21.41
N GLU A 28 8.35 17.16 -20.59
CA GLU A 28 9.34 18.25 -20.71
C GLU A 28 10.40 18.10 -19.62
N ASP A 29 11.53 18.77 -19.74
CA ASP A 29 12.62 18.71 -18.76
C ASP A 29 12.22 19.25 -17.38
N ASN A 30 11.30 20.22 -17.36
CA ASN A 30 10.85 20.90 -16.16
C ASN A 30 9.39 20.60 -15.79
N ARG A 31 8.65 19.87 -16.63
CA ARG A 31 7.25 19.52 -16.39
C ARG A 31 6.92 18.14 -16.96
N ARG A 32 6.22 17.33 -16.15
CA ARG A 32 5.79 16.01 -16.58
C ARG A 32 4.38 15.71 -16.08
N VAL A 33 3.54 15.19 -16.95
CA VAL A 33 2.21 14.70 -16.62
C VAL A 33 2.09 13.27 -17.10
N THR A 34 1.70 12.38 -16.21
CA THR A 34 1.54 10.95 -16.52
C THR A 34 0.16 10.51 -16.04
N VAL A 35 -0.54 9.77 -16.87
CA VAL A 35 -1.75 9.02 -16.52
C VAL A 35 -1.47 7.54 -16.72
N GLY A 36 -2.04 6.69 -15.88
CA GLY A 36 -1.83 5.25 -16.00
C GLY A 36 -3.10 4.45 -15.77
N LEU A 37 -2.98 3.16 -16.01
CA LEU A 37 -3.95 2.14 -15.65
C LEU A 37 -3.20 1.00 -14.99
N ASN A 38 -3.53 0.71 -13.73
CA ASN A 38 -2.92 -0.36 -12.95
C ASN A 38 -3.95 -1.45 -12.67
N GLY A 39 -3.56 -2.70 -12.93
CA GLY A 39 -4.33 -3.87 -12.55
C GLY A 39 -3.55 -4.71 -11.54
N MET A 40 -4.24 -5.25 -10.55
CA MET A 40 -3.66 -6.17 -9.59
C MET A 40 -4.63 -7.32 -9.32
N TRP A 41 -4.08 -8.50 -9.30
CA TRP A 41 -4.76 -9.71 -8.86
C TRP A 41 -3.87 -10.45 -7.87
N TRP A 42 -4.48 -10.96 -6.80
CA TRP A 42 -3.82 -11.92 -5.92
C TRP A 42 -4.78 -13.02 -5.45
N HIS A 43 -4.18 -14.12 -5.06
CA HIS A 43 -4.86 -15.29 -4.56
C HIS A 43 -4.08 -15.87 -3.37
N TYR A 44 -4.73 -16.02 -2.24
CA TYR A 44 -4.22 -16.82 -1.14
C TYR A 44 -4.83 -18.22 -1.18
N GLN A 45 -4.04 -19.22 -0.82
CA GLN A 45 -4.51 -20.60 -0.78
C GLN A 45 -5.55 -20.81 0.33
N LYS A 46 -5.36 -20.11 1.48
CA LYS A 46 -6.24 -20.20 2.64
C LYS A 46 -6.63 -18.80 3.10
N ASP A 47 -7.87 -18.65 3.59
CA ASP A 47 -8.24 -17.50 4.40
C ASP A 47 -7.78 -17.73 5.84
N LEU A 48 -6.80 -16.93 6.29
CA LEU A 48 -6.27 -16.93 7.65
C LEU A 48 -6.50 -15.59 8.35
N SER A 49 -7.56 -14.88 7.97
CA SER A 49 -7.88 -13.55 8.52
C SER A 49 -8.50 -13.58 9.92
N GLY A 50 -8.83 -14.76 10.44
CA GLY A 50 -9.34 -14.93 11.82
C GLY A 50 -8.26 -14.78 12.87
N TYR A 51 -8.70 -14.82 14.15
CA TYR A 51 -7.85 -14.64 15.32
C TYR A 51 -7.80 -15.89 16.23
N THR A 52 -8.39 -17.00 15.82
CA THR A 52 -8.35 -18.28 16.54
C THR A 52 -7.03 -19.00 16.31
N LEU A 53 -6.74 -20.02 17.11
CA LEU A 53 -5.50 -20.78 17.00
C LEU A 53 -5.31 -21.38 15.60
N GLY A 54 -4.17 -21.09 15.00
CA GLY A 54 -3.85 -21.47 13.63
C GLY A 54 -4.14 -20.41 12.59
N GLN A 55 -4.93 -19.38 12.91
CA GLN A 55 -5.16 -18.22 12.08
C GLN A 55 -3.99 -17.24 12.18
N GLY A 56 -3.80 -16.39 11.16
CA GLY A 56 -2.71 -15.42 11.09
C GLY A 56 -3.14 -13.99 11.41
N GLY A 57 -4.44 -13.70 11.45
CA GLY A 57 -4.97 -12.35 11.68
C GLY A 57 -4.68 -11.37 10.55
N TYR A 58 -4.34 -11.83 9.34
CA TYR A 58 -4.02 -10.97 8.20
C TYR A 58 -5.00 -11.18 7.05
N TYR A 59 -5.23 -10.12 6.30
CA TYR A 59 -6.12 -10.14 5.14
C TYR A 59 -5.62 -11.11 4.06
N SER A 60 -6.34 -12.18 3.81
CA SER A 60 -5.95 -13.30 2.95
C SER A 60 -7.08 -13.83 2.07
N PRO A 61 -7.65 -13.01 1.19
CA PRO A 61 -8.73 -13.43 0.32
C PRO A 61 -8.26 -14.46 -0.72
N GLN A 62 -9.14 -15.40 -1.11
CA GLN A 62 -8.90 -16.34 -2.18
C GLN A 62 -8.99 -15.67 -3.56
N THR A 63 -9.64 -14.53 -3.64
CA THR A 63 -9.61 -13.70 -4.85
C THR A 63 -9.60 -12.25 -4.44
N TYR A 64 -8.65 -11.51 -4.98
CA TYR A 64 -8.64 -10.06 -4.92
C TYR A 64 -8.29 -9.51 -6.29
N LEU A 65 -9.14 -8.61 -6.78
CA LEU A 65 -8.94 -7.88 -8.02
C LEU A 65 -8.99 -6.38 -7.71
N SER A 66 -8.09 -5.62 -8.32
CA SER A 66 -8.12 -4.16 -8.22
C SER A 66 -7.74 -3.53 -9.54
N LEU A 67 -8.43 -2.46 -9.90
CA LEU A 67 -8.14 -1.60 -11.03
C LEU A 67 -8.02 -0.17 -10.53
N ALA A 68 -6.95 0.52 -10.92
CA ALA A 68 -6.67 1.89 -10.49
C ALA A 68 -6.22 2.77 -11.65
N ILE A 69 -6.63 4.03 -11.61
CA ILE A 69 -6.22 5.06 -12.59
C ILE A 69 -5.39 6.10 -11.83
N PRO A 70 -4.05 5.98 -11.84
CA PRO A 70 -3.15 6.99 -11.29
C PRO A 70 -2.95 8.14 -12.26
N VAL A 71 -2.85 9.35 -11.71
CA VAL A 71 -2.42 10.57 -12.40
C VAL A 71 -1.32 11.20 -11.59
N ASN A 72 -0.25 11.63 -12.24
CA ASN A 72 0.86 12.27 -11.59
C ASN A 72 1.28 13.52 -12.39
N TYR A 73 1.39 14.64 -11.71
CA TYR A 73 1.90 15.90 -12.21
C TYR A 73 3.16 16.27 -11.45
N ARG A 74 4.24 16.58 -12.16
CA ARG A 74 5.53 17.02 -11.62
C ARG A 74 5.98 18.26 -12.35
N GLN A 75 6.51 19.21 -11.59
CA GLN A 75 7.13 20.40 -12.18
C GLN A 75 8.26 20.90 -11.30
N ARG A 76 9.26 21.51 -11.92
CA ARG A 76 10.33 22.24 -11.24
C ARG A 76 10.58 23.60 -11.90
N THR A 77 11.05 24.52 -11.13
CA THR A 77 11.69 25.77 -11.53
C THR A 77 13.06 25.84 -10.86
N ASP A 78 13.77 26.93 -11.02
CA ASP A 78 15.08 27.11 -10.37
C ASP A 78 15.01 26.96 -8.84
N ASN A 79 13.94 27.46 -8.22
CA ASN A 79 13.82 27.50 -6.75
C ASN A 79 12.67 26.65 -6.19
N TRP A 80 11.85 26.04 -7.04
CA TRP A 80 10.72 25.23 -6.61
C TRP A 80 10.68 23.89 -7.31
N SER A 81 10.27 22.86 -6.59
CA SER A 81 9.90 21.58 -7.16
C SER A 81 8.64 21.08 -6.47
N TRP A 82 7.72 20.50 -7.23
CA TRP A 82 6.51 19.90 -6.68
C TRP A 82 6.04 18.69 -7.44
N GLU A 83 5.33 17.85 -6.73
CA GLU A 83 4.65 16.69 -7.25
C GLU A 83 3.23 16.66 -6.70
N LEU A 84 2.26 16.48 -7.58
CA LEU A 84 0.88 16.20 -7.26
C LEU A 84 0.51 14.86 -7.87
N GLY A 85 0.14 13.90 -7.04
CA GLY A 85 -0.29 12.58 -7.44
C GLY A 85 -1.69 12.29 -6.92
N GLY A 86 -2.44 11.50 -7.66
CA GLY A 86 -3.72 10.98 -7.22
C GLY A 86 -4.08 9.73 -7.96
N SER A 87 -4.88 8.88 -7.34
CA SER A 87 -5.50 7.74 -8.01
C SER A 87 -6.89 7.48 -7.48
N VAL A 88 -7.72 6.93 -8.33
CA VAL A 88 -8.99 6.30 -7.94
C VAL A 88 -8.89 4.82 -8.27
N SER A 89 -9.47 3.98 -7.44
CA SER A 89 -9.44 2.53 -7.61
C SER A 89 -10.77 1.89 -7.27
N VAL A 90 -11.05 0.79 -7.94
CA VAL A 90 -12.12 -0.14 -7.60
C VAL A 90 -11.51 -1.49 -7.30
N SER A 91 -12.07 -2.20 -6.34
CA SER A 91 -11.58 -3.53 -5.97
C SER A 91 -12.74 -4.48 -5.68
N HIS A 92 -12.47 -5.75 -5.89
CA HIS A 92 -13.34 -6.86 -5.53
C HIS A 92 -12.53 -7.88 -4.75
N SER A 93 -13.06 -8.34 -3.63
CA SER A 93 -12.47 -9.43 -2.86
C SER A 93 -13.51 -10.52 -2.58
N ALA A 94 -13.06 -11.76 -2.58
CA ALA A 94 -13.88 -12.91 -2.21
C ALA A 94 -13.05 -13.87 -1.33
N THR A 95 -13.70 -14.37 -0.29
CA THR A 95 -13.19 -15.41 0.60
C THR A 95 -14.13 -16.61 0.55
N SER A 96 -13.56 -17.80 0.57
CA SER A 96 -14.30 -19.04 0.78
C SER A 96 -14.52 -19.29 2.27
N SER A 97 -15.36 -20.23 2.64
CA SER A 97 -15.46 -20.71 3.99
C SER A 97 -14.08 -21.19 4.49
N ARG A 98 -13.76 -20.90 5.75
CA ARG A 98 -12.48 -21.25 6.37
C ARG A 98 -12.69 -22.10 7.62
N ALA A 99 -11.72 -22.96 7.90
CA ALA A 99 -11.70 -23.66 9.19
C ALA A 99 -11.52 -22.64 10.31
N ARG A 100 -12.41 -22.66 11.31
CA ARG A 100 -12.29 -21.79 12.50
C ARG A 100 -10.97 -22.01 13.23
N TYR A 101 -10.53 -23.26 13.31
CA TYR A 101 -9.25 -23.65 13.91
C TYR A 101 -8.41 -24.43 12.88
N PRO A 102 -7.54 -23.81 12.11
CA PRO A 102 -6.77 -24.47 11.05
C PRO A 102 -5.78 -25.53 11.58
N LEU A 103 -5.33 -25.40 12.85
CA LEU A 103 -4.39 -26.33 13.49
C LEU A 103 -5.08 -27.16 14.57
N GLN A 104 -5.98 -28.05 14.16
CA GLN A 104 -6.76 -28.91 15.04
C GLN A 104 -5.90 -29.77 16.00
N ASN A 105 -4.71 -30.18 15.56
CA ASN A 105 -3.78 -31.00 16.33
C ASN A 105 -3.18 -30.29 17.55
N LEU A 106 -3.21 -28.97 17.58
CA LEU A 106 -2.72 -28.18 18.70
C LEU A 106 -3.81 -27.90 19.78
N LEU A 107 -5.07 -28.25 19.49
CA LEU A 107 -6.16 -28.05 20.42
C LEU A 107 -6.18 -29.20 21.45
N ASN A 108 -6.03 -28.83 22.73
CA ASN A 108 -6.15 -29.78 23.82
C ASN A 108 -7.61 -29.85 24.31
N ASN A 109 -8.22 -31.04 24.21
CA ASN A 109 -9.60 -31.29 24.63
C ASN A 109 -9.71 -31.76 26.10
N SER A 110 -8.61 -31.80 26.83
CA SER A 110 -8.57 -32.48 28.13
C SER A 110 -9.34 -31.78 29.26
N ILE A 111 -9.71 -30.52 29.09
CA ILE A 111 -10.31 -29.73 30.16
C ILE A 111 -11.75 -29.33 29.88
N GLN A 112 -12.07 -28.92 28.66
CA GLN A 112 -13.44 -28.61 28.21
C GLN A 112 -13.59 -28.84 26.72
N PRO A 113 -14.79 -29.28 26.22
CA PRO A 113 -15.07 -29.30 24.78
C PRO A 113 -14.95 -27.87 24.22
N ILE A 114 -14.26 -27.72 23.10
CA ILE A 114 -14.19 -26.43 22.41
C ILE A 114 -15.44 -26.33 21.55
N PRO A 115 -16.35 -25.35 21.83
CA PRO A 115 -17.56 -25.17 21.06
C PRO A 115 -17.23 -24.91 19.59
N ASP A 116 -18.04 -25.41 18.68
CA ASP A 116 -17.99 -25.16 17.24
C ASP A 116 -16.60 -25.44 16.60
N ARG A 117 -15.83 -26.35 17.22
CA ARG A 117 -14.45 -26.68 16.81
C ARG A 117 -14.34 -27.03 15.33
N TYR A 118 -15.33 -27.73 14.78
CA TYR A 118 -15.34 -28.21 13.41
C TYR A 118 -16.19 -27.36 12.48
N GLU A 119 -16.90 -26.38 13.01
CA GLU A 119 -17.69 -25.50 12.18
C GLU A 119 -16.81 -24.52 11.43
N PRO A 120 -16.97 -24.39 10.12
CA PRO A 120 -16.28 -23.37 9.35
C PRO A 120 -16.91 -21.98 9.63
N ASP A 121 -16.07 -20.95 9.54
CA ASP A 121 -16.56 -19.60 9.37
C ASP A 121 -16.95 -19.39 7.90
N ASP A 122 -18.05 -18.72 7.66
CA ASP A 122 -18.53 -18.46 6.31
C ASP A 122 -17.56 -17.53 5.55
N GLY A 123 -17.48 -17.78 4.26
CA GLY A 123 -16.82 -16.88 3.33
C GLY A 123 -17.74 -15.70 2.95
N GLY A 124 -17.21 -14.79 2.18
CA GLY A 124 -17.96 -13.64 1.72
C GLY A 124 -17.29 -12.93 0.56
N SER A 125 -18.00 -11.99 -0.04
CA SER A 125 -17.43 -11.12 -1.06
C SER A 125 -17.74 -9.66 -0.75
N SER A 126 -16.84 -8.78 -1.18
CA SER A 126 -17.04 -7.35 -1.01
C SER A 126 -16.39 -6.56 -2.15
N ASN A 127 -17.01 -5.43 -2.46
CA ASN A 127 -16.48 -4.46 -3.38
C ASN A 127 -16.00 -3.24 -2.59
N GLY A 128 -14.93 -2.60 -3.09
CA GLY A 128 -14.38 -1.40 -2.50
C GLY A 128 -14.09 -0.35 -3.55
N VAL A 129 -14.19 0.90 -3.14
CA VAL A 129 -13.68 2.06 -3.88
C VAL A 129 -12.64 2.73 -3.00
N GLY A 130 -11.53 3.10 -3.59
CA GLY A 130 -10.46 3.79 -2.89
C GLY A 130 -9.95 4.97 -3.69
N TYR A 131 -9.32 5.92 -2.99
CA TYR A 131 -8.56 6.98 -3.63
C TYR A 131 -7.28 7.28 -2.86
N THR A 132 -6.30 7.84 -3.57
CA THR A 132 -5.10 8.39 -2.97
C THR A 132 -4.87 9.79 -3.49
N LEU A 133 -4.37 10.67 -2.63
CA LEU A 133 -3.90 12.00 -2.99
C LEU A 133 -2.55 12.21 -2.32
N ARG A 134 -1.57 12.65 -3.11
CA ARG A 134 -0.24 12.99 -2.63
C ARG A 134 0.16 14.35 -3.17
N ALA A 135 0.65 15.22 -2.30
CA ALA A 135 1.26 16.48 -2.70
C ALA A 135 2.61 16.62 -2.01
N LEU A 136 3.62 16.97 -2.76
CA LEU A 136 4.96 17.30 -2.27
C LEU A 136 5.39 18.63 -2.87
N ILE A 137 6.03 19.47 -2.07
CA ILE A 137 6.59 20.74 -2.51
C ILE A 137 7.93 20.97 -1.84
N GLU A 138 8.91 21.43 -2.59
CA GLU A 138 10.20 21.87 -2.08
C GLU A 138 10.51 23.28 -2.57
N ARG A 139 11.06 24.09 -1.69
CA ARG A 139 11.57 25.42 -2.00
C ARG A 139 13.02 25.55 -1.57
N ARG A 140 13.88 25.97 -2.50
CA ARG A 140 15.23 26.40 -2.15
C ARG A 140 15.18 27.75 -1.44
N LEU A 141 15.76 27.80 -0.24
CA LEU A 141 15.92 29.02 0.55
C LEU A 141 17.29 29.66 0.31
N SER A 142 18.32 28.82 0.10
CA SER A 142 19.68 29.23 -0.25
C SER A 142 20.40 28.10 -0.98
N SER A 143 21.66 28.27 -1.37
CA SER A 143 22.47 27.19 -1.96
C SER A 143 22.62 25.97 -1.06
N HIS A 144 22.45 26.11 0.25
CA HIS A 144 22.61 25.02 1.22
C HIS A 144 21.28 24.55 1.83
N TRP A 145 20.23 25.36 1.81
CA TRP A 145 19.00 25.07 2.52
C TRP A 145 17.79 24.89 1.58
N THR A 146 17.06 23.82 1.78
CA THR A 146 15.78 23.53 1.10
C THR A 146 14.74 23.21 2.14
N LEU A 147 13.60 23.90 2.08
CA LEU A 147 12.41 23.61 2.88
C LEU A 147 11.47 22.74 2.04
N GLY A 148 10.94 21.70 2.63
CA GLY A 148 9.98 20.81 1.99
C GLY A 148 8.74 20.57 2.85
N ALA A 149 7.63 20.32 2.20
CA ALA A 149 6.37 19.89 2.82
C ALA A 149 5.70 18.83 1.95
N GLY A 150 5.01 17.91 2.59
CA GLY A 150 4.25 16.87 1.93
C GLY A 150 3.00 16.48 2.68
N VAL A 151 2.02 16.03 1.94
CA VAL A 151 0.80 15.41 2.46
C VAL A 151 0.47 14.18 1.61
N ASP A 152 0.06 13.12 2.27
CA ASP A 152 -0.44 11.88 1.67
C ASP A 152 -1.76 11.54 2.34
N ILE A 153 -2.80 11.41 1.54
CA ILE A 153 -4.16 11.06 1.97
C ILE A 153 -4.56 9.81 1.21
N GLN A 154 -4.91 8.77 1.94
CA GLN A 154 -5.37 7.52 1.35
C GLN A 154 -6.71 7.14 1.96
N GLN A 155 -7.59 6.64 1.15
CA GLN A 155 -8.84 6.05 1.60
C GLN A 155 -9.06 4.72 0.89
N ALA A 156 -9.22 3.68 1.68
CA ALA A 156 -9.73 2.39 1.28
C ALA A 156 -10.97 2.06 2.12
N LYS A 157 -11.62 0.95 1.84
CA LYS A 157 -12.87 0.57 2.50
C LYS A 157 -12.78 0.57 4.04
N ASP A 158 -11.67 0.06 4.59
CA ASP A 158 -11.54 -0.20 6.03
C ASP A 158 -10.32 0.51 6.66
N TYR A 159 -9.61 1.35 5.88
CA TYR A 159 -8.38 1.98 6.35
C TYR A 159 -8.11 3.31 5.63
N THR A 160 -7.91 4.37 6.39
CA THR A 160 -7.73 5.74 5.89
C THR A 160 -6.49 6.40 6.49
N PRO A 161 -5.25 5.94 6.15
CA PRO A 161 -4.04 6.57 6.65
C PRO A 161 -3.86 7.95 5.97
N SER A 162 -3.50 8.94 6.76
CA SER A 162 -3.13 10.25 6.25
C SER A 162 -1.85 10.71 6.95
N HIS A 163 -0.92 11.24 6.17
CA HIS A 163 0.37 11.70 6.65
C HIS A 163 0.62 13.12 6.20
N ALA A 164 1.23 13.92 7.06
CA ALA A 164 1.78 15.21 6.72
C ALA A 164 3.23 15.30 7.18
N LEU A 165 4.08 15.91 6.38
CA LEU A 165 5.50 16.05 6.63
C LEU A 165 5.93 17.48 6.32
N ILE A 166 6.73 18.06 7.21
CA ILE A 166 7.50 19.28 6.94
C ILE A 166 8.95 18.95 7.28
N TYR A 167 9.88 19.32 6.43
CA TYR A 167 11.29 19.04 6.63
C TYR A 167 12.18 20.17 6.13
N LEU A 168 13.36 20.26 6.71
CA LEU A 168 14.42 21.16 6.30
C LEU A 168 15.63 20.28 5.92
N ARG A 169 16.15 20.47 4.71
CA ARG A 169 17.31 19.75 4.20
C ARG A 169 18.50 20.70 4.08
N TYR A 170 19.62 20.28 4.65
CA TYR A 170 20.91 20.98 4.50
C TYR A 170 21.84 20.18 3.57
N SER A 171 22.40 20.83 2.55
CA SER A 171 23.39 20.25 1.64
C SER A 171 24.76 20.85 1.96
N MET A 172 25.72 20.00 2.35
CA MET A 172 27.09 20.45 2.69
C MET A 172 27.80 21.08 1.50
N ALA A 173 27.65 20.48 0.30
CA ALA A 173 28.05 21.11 -0.95
C ALA A 173 26.91 22.00 -1.45
N GLY A 174 27.12 23.30 -1.50
CA GLY A 174 26.10 24.23 -2.01
C GLY A 174 25.67 23.86 -3.44
N TRP A 175 24.40 23.94 -3.73
CA TRP A 175 23.80 23.66 -5.05
C TRP A 175 23.04 24.85 -5.57
N GLN A 176 23.32 25.27 -6.80
CA GLN A 176 22.66 26.41 -7.48
C GLN A 176 21.92 25.99 -8.77
N GLY A 177 22.00 24.74 -9.18
CA GLY A 177 21.25 24.20 -10.30
C GLY A 177 19.75 24.08 -10.01
N SER A 178 18.96 23.61 -10.94
CA SER A 178 17.53 23.32 -10.72
C SER A 178 17.34 22.28 -9.62
N LEU A 179 16.23 22.35 -8.89
CA LEU A 179 15.86 21.33 -7.91
C LEU A 179 15.55 20.00 -8.59
N ASP A 180 15.64 18.91 -7.84
CA ASP A 180 15.26 17.59 -8.32
C ASP A 180 13.77 17.53 -8.67
N MET A 181 13.44 16.72 -9.67
CA MET A 181 12.08 16.41 -10.04
C MET A 181 11.90 14.89 -10.18
N PRO A 182 11.14 14.24 -9.33
CA PRO A 182 10.29 14.82 -8.27
C PRO A 182 11.06 15.33 -7.06
N PRO A 183 10.41 16.06 -6.12
CA PRO A 183 10.96 16.37 -4.81
C PRO A 183 11.43 15.12 -4.07
N GLN A 184 12.48 15.25 -3.27
CA GLN A 184 13.13 14.16 -2.55
C GLN A 184 12.93 14.31 -1.04
N PRO A 185 11.72 14.02 -0.51
CA PRO A 185 11.47 14.11 0.93
C PRO A 185 12.33 13.12 1.70
N LEU A 186 12.57 13.41 2.99
CA LEU A 186 13.16 12.43 3.89
C LEU A 186 12.21 11.22 3.99
N VAL A 187 12.79 10.03 3.90
CA VAL A 187 12.04 8.79 4.09
C VAL A 187 11.95 8.51 5.59
N PRO A 188 10.76 8.41 6.19
CA PRO A 188 10.61 8.01 7.58
C PRO A 188 11.27 6.65 7.86
N TYR A 189 11.83 6.48 9.06
CA TYR A 189 12.50 5.22 9.43
C TYR A 189 11.60 3.98 9.25
N SER A 190 10.30 4.12 9.48
CA SER A 190 9.32 3.06 9.28
C SER A 190 9.22 2.56 7.84
N ASP A 191 9.65 3.36 6.87
CA ASP A 191 9.55 3.05 5.44
C ASP A 191 10.87 2.49 4.88
N PHE A 192 11.92 2.39 5.69
CA PHE A 192 13.12 1.65 5.32
C PHE A 192 12.80 0.15 5.26
N LYS A 193 12.98 -0.42 4.09
CA LYS A 193 12.80 -1.86 3.81
C LYS A 193 14.13 -2.56 3.76
#